data_1e55e52f8ba869168408ebe6eae58cb5
#
_entry.id   1e55e52f8ba869168408ebe6eae58cb5
#
_cell.length_a   1.000
_cell.length_b   1.000
_cell.length_c   1.000
_cell.angle_alpha   90.00
_cell.angle_beta   90.00
_cell.angle_gamma   90.00
#
_symmetry.space_group_name_H-M   'P 1'
#
loop_
_entity.id
_entity.type
_entity.pdbx_description
1 polymer ?
#
loop_
_entity_poly.entity_id
_entity_poly.type
_entity_poly.pdbx_seq_one_letter_code
_entity_poly.pdbx_strand_id
1 'polypeptide(L)'
;MAFPSLPQVDCHITFTNERTHRIIAENVHRAPMYNGSIGGVGPRYCQAVEDKIMRFPDRERHQIFVEPEGLDTDVLYINGLSTSLPAEVQEDFLRTVPGLERAEFLRHGYAVEYDFVQPSQLADSLQLQEVPGLFLAGQINGTSGYEEAAGQGLIAGANACALV
;
A
#
# COMPACT_ATOMS: atom_id res chain seq x y z
N MET A 1 -2.81 -12.22 31.47
CA MET A 1 -2.89 -10.72 31.41
C MET A 1 -3.96 -10.40 30.41
N ALA A 2 -5.06 -9.76 30.79
CA ALA A 2 -6.10 -9.36 29.83
C ALA A 2 -5.65 -8.05 29.16
N PHE A 3 -5.80 -7.98 27.85
CA PHE A 3 -5.59 -6.72 27.13
C PHE A 3 -6.64 -5.70 27.57
N PRO A 4 -6.27 -4.42 27.72
CA PRO A 4 -7.23 -3.39 28.05
C PRO A 4 -8.32 -3.33 26.98
N SER A 5 -9.58 -3.31 27.41
CA SER A 5 -10.71 -3.09 26.51
C SER A 5 -10.73 -1.61 26.13
N LEU A 6 -10.42 -1.29 24.89
CA LEU A 6 -10.55 0.05 24.34
C LEU A 6 -11.94 0.23 23.72
N PRO A 7 -12.48 1.46 23.68
CA PRO A 7 -13.69 1.75 22.92
C PRO A 7 -13.53 1.27 21.48
N GLN A 8 -14.55 0.64 20.95
CA GLN A 8 -14.55 0.10 19.58
C GLN A 8 -15.55 0.88 18.73
N VAL A 9 -15.20 1.09 17.46
CA VAL A 9 -16.07 1.61 16.42
C VAL A 9 -16.10 0.64 15.26
N ASP A 10 -17.23 0.57 14.58
CA ASP A 10 -17.37 -0.32 13.43
C ASP A 10 -16.71 0.28 12.20
N CYS A 11 -16.02 -0.55 11.42
CA CYS A 11 -15.65 -0.24 10.05
C CYS A 11 -16.82 -0.59 9.13
N HIS A 12 -17.03 0.21 8.11
CA HIS A 12 -18.08 -0.04 7.12
C HIS A 12 -17.49 -0.70 5.87
N ILE A 13 -18.30 -1.52 5.22
CA ILE A 13 -17.92 -2.19 3.97
C ILE A 13 -18.78 -1.63 2.84
N THR A 14 -18.12 -1.25 1.76
CA THR A 14 -18.73 -0.91 0.48
C THR A 14 -17.97 -1.58 -0.66
N PHE A 15 -18.33 -1.28 -1.90
CA PHE A 15 -17.75 -1.95 -3.06
C PHE A 15 -17.62 -0.99 -4.23
N THR A 16 -16.62 -1.24 -5.08
CA THR A 16 -16.61 -0.68 -6.43
C THR A 16 -17.78 -1.24 -7.25
N ASN A 17 -18.07 -0.62 -8.37
CA ASN A 17 -19.10 -1.03 -9.30
C ASN A 17 -18.64 -0.84 -10.75
N GLU A 18 -19.46 -1.22 -11.71
CA GLU A 18 -19.17 -1.11 -13.14
C GLU A 18 -18.76 0.31 -13.56
N ARG A 19 -19.45 1.33 -13.04
CA ARG A 19 -19.11 2.73 -13.34
C ARG A 19 -17.73 3.12 -12.79
N THR A 20 -17.41 2.68 -11.56
CA THR A 20 -16.08 2.85 -10.95
C THR A 20 -15.02 2.21 -11.84
N HIS A 21 -15.24 0.94 -12.23
CA HIS A 21 -14.30 0.18 -13.06
C HIS A 21 -14.07 0.84 -14.42
N ARG A 22 -15.12 1.33 -15.06
CA ARG A 22 -15.03 2.00 -16.36
C ARG A 22 -14.18 3.27 -16.28
N ILE A 23 -14.44 4.15 -15.30
CA ILE A 23 -13.65 5.40 -15.13
C ILE A 23 -12.17 5.06 -14.93
N ILE A 24 -11.87 4.07 -14.09
CA ILE A 24 -10.48 3.66 -13.82
C ILE A 24 -9.83 3.07 -15.08
N ALA A 25 -10.50 2.15 -15.78
CA ALA A 25 -9.98 1.50 -16.97
C ALA A 25 -9.69 2.50 -18.11
N GLU A 26 -10.58 3.47 -18.32
CA GLU A 26 -10.40 4.53 -19.32
C GLU A 26 -9.19 5.43 -19.03
N ASN A 27 -8.76 5.54 -17.77
CA ASN A 27 -7.68 6.41 -17.32
C ASN A 27 -6.41 5.65 -16.90
N VAL A 28 -6.37 4.33 -16.96
CA VAL A 28 -5.24 3.52 -16.46
C VAL A 28 -3.90 3.93 -17.06
N HIS A 29 -3.89 4.32 -18.34
CA HIS A 29 -2.71 4.78 -19.07
C HIS A 29 -2.07 6.06 -18.49
N ARG A 30 -2.79 6.76 -17.61
CA ARG A 30 -2.34 7.98 -16.91
C ARG A 30 -1.67 7.67 -15.58
N ALA A 31 -1.84 6.47 -15.05
CA ALA A 31 -1.19 6.06 -13.80
C ALA A 31 0.32 5.88 -14.01
N PRO A 32 1.17 6.34 -13.09
CA PRO A 32 2.64 6.23 -13.17
C PRO A 32 3.15 4.81 -13.42
N MET A 33 2.42 3.80 -12.94
CA MET A 33 2.74 2.39 -13.17
C MET A 33 2.57 1.95 -14.63
N TYR A 34 1.70 2.63 -15.36
CA TYR A 34 1.34 2.26 -16.74
C TYR A 34 1.90 3.22 -17.79
N ASN A 35 2.25 4.45 -17.40
CA ASN A 35 2.80 5.45 -18.32
C ASN A 35 4.34 5.44 -18.38
N GLY A 36 5.01 4.54 -17.65
CA GLY A 36 6.47 4.42 -17.63
C GLY A 36 7.20 5.43 -16.75
N SER A 37 6.50 6.25 -15.95
CA SER A 37 7.12 7.22 -15.04
C SER A 37 7.83 6.55 -13.87
N ILE A 38 7.44 5.32 -13.52
CA ILE A 38 8.04 4.52 -12.46
C ILE A 38 8.74 3.31 -13.08
N GLY A 39 10.05 3.25 -12.92
CA GLY A 39 10.90 2.14 -13.40
C GLY A 39 11.41 1.21 -12.31
N GLY A 40 11.17 1.52 -11.04
CA GLY A 40 11.65 0.76 -9.90
C GLY A 40 11.07 -0.65 -9.83
N VAL A 41 11.95 -1.64 -9.59
CA VAL A 41 11.59 -3.06 -9.41
C VAL A 41 11.35 -3.44 -7.93
N GLY A 42 11.33 -2.46 -7.03
CA GLY A 42 11.14 -2.68 -5.59
C GLY A 42 9.80 -3.36 -5.28
N PRO A 43 9.74 -4.16 -4.21
CA PRO A 43 8.55 -4.91 -3.85
C PRO A 43 7.42 -3.99 -3.41
N ARG A 44 6.20 -4.32 -3.86
CA ARG A 44 4.97 -3.61 -3.51
C ARG A 44 3.97 -4.59 -2.93
N TYR A 45 3.56 -4.34 -1.71
CA TYR A 45 2.56 -5.15 -1.03
C TYR A 45 1.13 -4.78 -1.45
N CYS A 46 0.81 -3.48 -1.40
CA CYS A 46 -0.53 -2.99 -1.68
C CYS A 46 -0.73 -2.81 -3.18
N GLN A 47 -1.63 -3.60 -3.76
CA GLN A 47 -2.01 -3.43 -5.16
C GLN A 47 -2.92 -2.20 -5.28
N ALA A 48 -2.63 -1.34 -6.24
CA ALA A 48 -3.51 -0.25 -6.61
C ALA A 48 -4.86 -0.77 -7.14
N VAL A 49 -5.92 0.01 -6.99
CA VAL A 49 -7.23 -0.39 -7.48
C VAL A 49 -7.24 -0.58 -9.00
N GLU A 50 -6.48 0.22 -9.73
CA GLU A 50 -6.28 0.06 -11.16
C GLU A 50 -5.66 -1.31 -11.51
N ASP A 51 -4.70 -1.79 -10.73
CA ASP A 51 -4.11 -3.12 -10.90
C ASP A 51 -5.13 -4.24 -10.67
N LYS A 52 -5.96 -4.10 -9.63
CA LYS A 52 -7.01 -5.09 -9.33
C LYS A 52 -8.01 -5.20 -10.48
N ILE A 53 -8.46 -4.07 -11.00
CA ILE A 53 -9.44 -4.02 -12.08
C ILE A 53 -8.86 -4.59 -13.37
N MET A 54 -7.61 -4.25 -13.70
CA MET A 54 -6.96 -4.75 -14.90
C MET A 54 -6.61 -6.25 -14.83
N ARG A 55 -6.26 -6.75 -13.66
CA ARG A 55 -5.95 -8.19 -13.46
C ARG A 55 -7.18 -9.07 -13.34
N PHE A 56 -8.28 -8.52 -12.85
CA PHE A 56 -9.51 -9.26 -12.59
C PHE A 56 -10.71 -8.60 -13.27
N PRO A 57 -10.70 -8.47 -14.62
CA PRO A 57 -11.73 -7.75 -15.36
C PRO A 57 -13.13 -8.38 -15.23
N ASP A 58 -13.20 -9.68 -14.94
CA ASP A 58 -14.47 -10.41 -14.76
C ASP A 58 -15.10 -10.22 -13.37
N ARG A 59 -14.40 -9.51 -12.45
CA ARG A 59 -14.96 -9.20 -11.14
C ARG A 59 -15.89 -8.01 -11.24
N GLU A 60 -17.17 -8.22 -10.89
CA GLU A 60 -18.18 -7.16 -10.90
C GLU A 60 -17.89 -6.05 -9.88
N ARG A 61 -17.20 -6.39 -8.78
CA ARG A 61 -16.89 -5.45 -7.68
C ARG A 61 -15.67 -5.87 -6.88
N HIS A 62 -14.99 -4.89 -6.31
CA HIS A 62 -13.93 -5.06 -5.32
C HIS A 62 -14.38 -4.47 -3.99
N GLN A 63 -14.04 -5.15 -2.90
CA GLN A 63 -14.39 -4.72 -1.56
C GLN A 63 -13.54 -3.52 -1.12
N ILE A 64 -14.19 -2.62 -0.40
CA ILE A 64 -13.63 -1.40 0.18
C ILE A 64 -14.02 -1.38 1.65
N PHE A 65 -13.04 -1.13 2.53
CA PHE A 65 -13.28 -0.85 3.93
C PHE A 65 -13.21 0.66 4.15
N VAL A 66 -14.18 1.19 4.85
CA VAL A 66 -14.27 2.58 5.29
C VAL A 66 -13.99 2.58 6.78
N GLU A 67 -12.81 3.03 7.15
CA GLU A 67 -12.24 2.89 8.49
C GLU A 67 -12.14 4.25 9.17
N PRO A 68 -12.86 4.50 10.30
CA PRO A 68 -12.66 5.73 11.07
C PRO A 68 -11.22 5.83 11.57
N GLU A 69 -10.57 6.98 11.36
CA GLU A 69 -9.19 7.19 11.84
C GLU A 69 -9.11 7.49 13.34
N GLY A 70 -10.23 7.75 13.99
CA GLY A 70 -10.30 8.00 15.42
C GLY A 70 -11.72 8.06 15.94
N LEU A 71 -11.86 8.16 17.27
CA LEU A 71 -13.16 8.20 17.94
C LEU A 71 -13.85 9.57 17.86
N ASP A 72 -13.05 10.62 17.72
CA ASP A 72 -13.51 12.03 17.80
C ASP A 72 -13.24 12.78 16.48
N THR A 73 -13.27 12.07 15.35
CA THR A 73 -13.03 12.66 14.02
C THR A 73 -13.95 12.08 12.98
N ASP A 74 -14.33 12.90 12.00
CA ASP A 74 -15.06 12.46 10.81
C ASP A 74 -14.13 11.98 9.68
N VAL A 75 -12.82 11.90 9.94
CA VAL A 75 -11.84 11.44 8.96
C VAL A 75 -11.92 9.93 8.82
N LEU A 76 -12.01 9.48 7.57
CA LEU A 76 -12.11 8.09 7.20
C LEU A 76 -10.90 7.70 6.34
N TYR A 77 -10.29 6.58 6.65
CA TYR A 77 -9.33 5.92 5.79
C TYR A 77 -10.07 4.93 4.87
N ILE A 78 -9.77 5.02 3.58
CA ILE A 78 -10.42 4.18 2.58
C ILE A 78 -9.46 3.06 2.16
N ASN A 79 -9.61 1.91 2.80
CA ASN A 79 -8.79 0.73 2.51
C ASN A 79 -9.35 -0.03 1.31
N GLY A 80 -8.48 -0.39 0.39
CA GLY A 80 -8.85 -1.12 -0.84
C GLY A 80 -8.95 -0.27 -2.10
N LEU A 81 -8.83 1.07 -1.98
CA LEU A 81 -8.82 2.03 -3.08
C LEU A 81 -7.48 2.77 -3.25
N SER A 82 -6.38 2.19 -2.80
CA SER A 82 -5.06 2.75 -3.11
C SER A 82 -4.91 2.96 -4.61
N THR A 83 -4.47 4.14 -5.02
CA THR A 83 -4.40 4.51 -6.44
C THR A 83 -3.32 5.54 -6.69
N SER A 84 -2.79 5.55 -7.90
CA SER A 84 -1.85 6.55 -8.39
C SER A 84 -2.40 7.36 -9.58
N LEU A 85 -3.68 7.20 -9.88
CA LEU A 85 -4.36 7.97 -10.92
C LEU A 85 -4.35 9.48 -10.60
N PRO A 86 -4.50 10.36 -11.59
CA PRO A 86 -4.62 11.81 -11.35
C PRO A 86 -5.76 12.16 -10.41
N ALA A 87 -5.60 13.25 -9.66
CA ALA A 87 -6.53 13.67 -8.60
C ALA A 87 -7.99 13.76 -9.07
N GLU A 88 -8.22 14.37 -10.23
CA GLU A 88 -9.56 14.51 -10.80
C GLU A 88 -10.21 13.16 -11.12
N VAL A 89 -9.42 12.18 -11.55
CA VAL A 89 -9.92 10.83 -11.81
C VAL A 89 -10.28 10.13 -10.50
N GLN A 90 -9.48 10.34 -9.45
CA GLN A 90 -9.76 9.81 -8.12
C GLN A 90 -11.09 10.35 -7.59
N GLU A 91 -11.34 11.64 -7.75
CA GLU A 91 -12.61 12.26 -7.35
C GLU A 91 -13.79 11.71 -8.14
N ASP A 92 -13.62 11.53 -9.44
CA ASP A 92 -14.68 11.04 -10.32
C ASP A 92 -15.07 9.60 -9.99
N PHE A 93 -14.11 8.69 -9.80
CA PHE A 93 -14.44 7.31 -9.51
C PHE A 93 -14.92 7.13 -8.06
N LEU A 94 -14.36 7.85 -7.08
CA LEU A 94 -14.79 7.72 -5.67
C LEU A 94 -16.27 8.06 -5.51
N ARG A 95 -16.74 9.11 -6.18
CA ARG A 95 -18.15 9.52 -6.15
C ARG A 95 -19.11 8.51 -6.76
N THR A 96 -18.60 7.47 -7.41
CA THR A 96 -19.41 6.34 -7.91
C THR A 96 -19.55 5.21 -6.89
N VAL A 97 -18.76 5.25 -5.82
CA VAL A 97 -18.79 4.22 -4.77
C VAL A 97 -19.94 4.50 -3.81
N PRO A 98 -20.84 3.52 -3.55
CA PRO A 98 -21.95 3.70 -2.64
C PRO A 98 -21.51 4.15 -1.25
N GLY A 99 -22.11 5.25 -0.76
CA GLY A 99 -21.81 5.86 0.53
C GLY A 99 -20.71 6.92 0.48
N LEU A 100 -19.96 7.04 -0.62
CA LEU A 100 -18.87 8.01 -0.78
C LEU A 100 -19.21 9.13 -1.80
N GLU A 101 -20.45 9.23 -2.24
CA GLU A 101 -20.88 10.17 -3.30
C GLU A 101 -20.63 11.64 -2.95
N ARG A 102 -20.59 11.96 -1.65
CA ARG A 102 -20.39 13.31 -1.12
C ARG A 102 -19.16 13.45 -0.28
N ALA A 103 -18.26 12.47 -0.33
CA ALA A 103 -17.01 12.51 0.42
C ALA A 103 -16.10 13.66 -0.07
N GLU A 104 -15.46 14.33 0.86
CA GLU A 104 -14.44 15.34 0.59
C GLU A 104 -13.06 14.71 0.73
N PHE A 105 -12.18 14.97 -0.24
CA PHE A 105 -10.80 14.50 -0.18
C PHE A 105 -9.96 15.38 0.72
N LEU A 106 -9.35 14.79 1.72
CA LEU A 106 -8.29 15.43 2.51
C LEU A 106 -6.92 15.19 1.87
N ARG A 107 -6.74 14.02 1.26
CA ARG A 107 -5.50 13.66 0.57
C ARG A 107 -5.80 12.67 -0.55
N HIS A 108 -5.30 12.97 -1.74
CA HIS A 108 -5.34 12.04 -2.86
C HIS A 108 -4.31 10.92 -2.71
N GLY A 109 -4.60 9.76 -3.29
CA GLY A 109 -3.64 8.69 -3.44
C GLY A 109 -2.47 9.12 -4.34
N TYR A 110 -1.32 8.50 -4.15
CA TYR A 110 -0.09 8.83 -4.87
C TYR A 110 0.73 7.55 -5.14
N ALA A 111 1.56 7.62 -6.16
CA ALA A 111 2.51 6.56 -6.44
C ALA A 111 3.71 6.66 -5.51
N VAL A 112 4.25 5.51 -5.13
CA VAL A 112 5.53 5.43 -4.42
C VAL A 112 6.46 4.57 -5.24
N GLU A 113 7.66 5.06 -5.48
CA GLU A 113 8.78 4.31 -6.02
C GLU A 113 9.72 3.93 -4.88
N TYR A 114 10.08 2.65 -4.80
CA TYR A 114 10.90 2.14 -3.72
C TYR A 114 12.29 1.80 -4.21
N ASP A 115 13.30 2.32 -3.52
CA ASP A 115 14.66 1.84 -3.66
C ASP A 115 14.77 0.43 -3.12
N PHE A 116 15.62 -0.36 -3.75
CA PHE A 116 15.72 -1.78 -3.51
C PHE A 116 17.16 -2.26 -3.69
N VAL A 117 17.66 -2.99 -2.72
CA VAL A 117 18.94 -3.69 -2.79
C VAL A 117 18.68 -5.16 -3.07
N GLN A 118 19.33 -5.71 -4.10
CA GLN A 118 19.17 -7.12 -4.44
C GLN A 118 19.58 -8.00 -3.27
N PRO A 119 18.73 -8.93 -2.78
CA PRO A 119 19.03 -9.79 -1.64
C PRO A 119 20.34 -10.59 -1.80
N SER A 120 20.73 -10.89 -3.04
CA SER A 120 22.00 -11.57 -3.34
C SER A 120 23.26 -10.77 -2.97
N GLN A 121 23.13 -9.48 -2.70
CA GLN A 121 24.21 -8.62 -2.23
C GLN A 121 24.40 -8.68 -0.71
N LEU A 122 23.49 -9.35 -0.01
CA LEU A 122 23.54 -9.52 1.44
C LEU A 122 24.15 -10.87 1.80
N ALA A 123 24.89 -10.91 2.89
CA ALA A 123 25.24 -12.13 3.58
C ALA A 123 24.03 -12.65 4.40
N ASP A 124 24.08 -13.89 4.87
CA ASP A 124 23.02 -14.48 5.73
C ASP A 124 22.78 -13.69 7.02
N SER A 125 23.78 -12.89 7.44
CA SER A 125 23.69 -11.96 8.57
C SER A 125 22.88 -10.69 8.28
N LEU A 126 22.43 -10.48 7.05
CA LEU A 126 21.85 -9.25 6.51
C LEU A 126 22.85 -8.08 6.38
N GLN A 127 24.15 -8.36 6.49
CA GLN A 127 25.19 -7.38 6.20
C GLN A 127 25.40 -7.27 4.69
N LEU A 128 25.54 -6.05 4.19
CA LEU A 128 25.90 -5.81 2.80
C LEU A 128 27.34 -6.30 2.55
N GLN A 129 27.53 -7.17 1.56
CA GLN A 129 28.83 -7.82 1.31
C GLN A 129 29.92 -6.81 0.91
N GLU A 130 29.56 -5.77 0.17
CA GLU A 130 30.46 -4.74 -0.32
C GLU A 130 30.76 -3.65 0.70
N VAL A 131 29.94 -3.53 1.76
CA VAL A 131 30.13 -2.49 2.80
C VAL A 131 30.11 -3.14 4.19
N PRO A 132 31.25 -3.56 4.71
CA PRO A 132 31.34 -4.15 6.06
C PRO A 132 30.78 -3.22 7.13
N GLY A 133 29.95 -3.79 8.03
CA GLY A 133 29.30 -3.04 9.10
C GLY A 133 27.96 -2.41 8.72
N LEU A 134 27.56 -2.44 7.45
CA LEU A 134 26.24 -1.98 7.02
C LEU A 134 25.27 -3.16 6.95
N PHE A 135 24.24 -3.13 7.80
CA PHE A 135 23.15 -4.11 7.83
C PHE A 135 21.87 -3.48 7.28
N LEU A 136 21.15 -4.23 6.47
CA LEU A 136 19.90 -3.77 5.87
C LEU A 136 18.76 -4.66 6.33
N ALA A 137 17.57 -4.06 6.54
CA ALA A 137 16.37 -4.77 6.95
C ALA A 137 15.10 -4.14 6.38
N GLY A 138 14.10 -4.95 6.14
CA GLY A 138 12.80 -4.50 5.68
C GLY A 138 12.70 -4.34 4.17
N GLN A 139 11.91 -3.38 3.72
CA GLN A 139 11.55 -3.23 2.32
C GLN A 139 12.75 -3.00 1.39
N ILE A 140 13.81 -2.36 1.87
CA ILE A 140 15.06 -2.19 1.11
C ILE A 140 15.66 -3.53 0.68
N ASN A 141 15.38 -4.63 1.40
CA ASN A 141 15.83 -5.99 1.10
C ASN A 141 14.77 -6.82 0.35
N GLY A 142 13.65 -6.24 -0.01
CA GLY A 142 12.61 -6.95 -0.75
C GLY A 142 11.49 -7.55 0.09
N THR A 143 11.42 -7.29 1.42
CA THR A 143 10.23 -7.68 2.19
C THR A 143 9.03 -6.84 1.76
N SER A 144 7.86 -7.45 1.71
CA SER A 144 6.61 -6.78 1.36
C SER A 144 5.64 -6.63 2.54
N GLY A 145 5.84 -7.41 3.62
CA GLY A 145 5.01 -7.39 4.83
C GLY A 145 5.72 -6.78 6.04
N TYR A 146 4.93 -6.29 6.99
CA TYR A 146 5.44 -5.66 8.22
C TYR A 146 6.13 -6.65 9.14
N GLU A 147 5.59 -7.85 9.28
CA GLU A 147 6.09 -8.89 10.20
C GLU A 147 7.46 -9.39 9.76
N GLU A 148 7.64 -9.64 8.48
CA GLU A 148 8.92 -10.08 7.92
C GLU A 148 9.96 -8.97 7.97
N ALA A 149 9.56 -7.70 7.76
CA ALA A 149 10.43 -6.55 7.92
C ALA A 149 10.92 -6.40 9.38
N ALA A 150 10.02 -6.60 10.34
CA ALA A 150 10.34 -6.60 11.77
C ALA A 150 11.29 -7.76 12.13
N GLY A 151 11.03 -8.96 11.59
CA GLY A 151 11.91 -10.13 11.75
C GLY A 151 13.31 -9.86 11.23
N GLN A 152 13.44 -9.28 10.04
CA GLN A 152 14.74 -8.90 9.51
C GLN A 152 15.43 -7.83 10.37
N GLY A 153 14.70 -6.84 10.87
CA GLY A 153 15.25 -5.82 11.76
C GLY A 153 15.84 -6.41 13.04
N LEU A 154 15.16 -7.40 13.64
CA LEU A 154 15.67 -8.11 14.81
C LEU A 154 16.97 -8.86 14.51
N ILE A 155 17.00 -9.61 13.41
CA ILE A 155 18.19 -10.40 13.01
C ILE A 155 19.36 -9.49 12.64
N ALA A 156 19.11 -8.45 11.84
CA ALA A 156 20.14 -7.48 11.47
C ALA A 156 20.74 -6.79 12.70
N GLY A 157 19.89 -6.36 13.65
CA GLY A 157 20.34 -5.74 14.90
C GLY A 157 21.15 -6.68 15.78
N ALA A 158 20.72 -7.94 15.94
CA ALA A 158 21.46 -8.93 16.70
C ALA A 158 22.85 -9.21 16.07
N ASN A 159 22.91 -9.36 14.75
CA ASN A 159 24.17 -9.60 14.05
C ASN A 159 25.10 -8.37 14.08
N ALA A 160 24.56 -7.16 14.00
CA ALA A 160 25.34 -5.94 14.15
C ALA A 160 25.96 -5.84 15.55
N CYS A 161 25.23 -6.18 16.61
CA CYS A 161 25.77 -6.24 17.98
C CYS A 161 26.84 -7.31 18.15
N ALA A 162 26.80 -8.40 17.41
CA ALA A 162 27.77 -9.48 17.49
C ALA A 162 29.14 -9.15 16.80
N LEU A 163 29.19 -8.09 16.01
CA LEU A 163 30.40 -7.60 15.35
C LEU A 163 31.23 -6.66 16.24
N VAL A 164 30.66 -6.15 17.33
CA VAL A 164 31.30 -5.24 18.30
C VAL A 164 31.83 -6.03 19.49
#